data_d2dc346efc27bbecabdd010ffb643f44
#
_entry.id   d2dc346efc27bbecabdd010ffb643f44
#
_cell.length_a   1.000
_cell.length_b   1.000
_cell.length_c   1.000
_cell.angle_alpha   90.00
_cell.angle_beta   90.00
_cell.angle_gamma   90.00
#
_symmetry.space_group_name_H-M   'P 1'
#
loop_
_entity.id
_entity.type
_entity.pdbx_description
1 polymer ?
#
loop_
_entity_poly.entity_id
_entity_poly.type
_entity_poly.pdbx_seq_one_letter_code
_entity_poly.pdbx_strand_id
1 'polypeptide(L)' 'RDCRMAGVNSYAAYYNVGVIYECLEKISEAKYYYQKCGNYEPAKKRLKLINS' A
#
# COMPACT_ATOMS: atom_id res chain seq x y z
N ARG A 1 -12.67 -5.57 13.44
CA ARG A 1 -12.21 -5.38 13.40
C ARG A 1 -11.36 -5.17 13.52
N ASP A 2 -11.20 -5.25 13.30
CA ASP A 2 -10.45 -5.11 13.58
C ASP A 2 -9.38 -4.25 13.60
N CYS A 3 -9.42 -3.43 14.24
CA CYS A 3 -8.49 -2.49 14.36
C CYS A 3 -7.32 -2.97 14.90
N ARG A 4 -7.37 -3.99 15.58
CA ARG A 4 -6.22 -4.37 16.18
C ARG A 4 -5.29 -4.70 15.17
N MET A 5 -5.67 -5.08 14.07
CA MET A 5 -4.75 -5.37 13.22
C MET A 5 -4.06 -4.23 12.75
N ALA A 6 -4.64 -3.20 12.74
CA ALA A 6 -3.96 -2.08 12.30
C ALA A 6 -2.80 -1.82 13.10
N GLY A 7 -2.89 -2.05 14.29
CA GLY A 7 -1.80 -1.68 15.06
C GLY A 7 -0.70 -2.52 14.82
N VAL A 8 -0.95 -3.63 14.34
CA VAL A 8 0.00 -4.47 14.26
C VAL A 8 0.99 -4.07 13.42
N ASN A 9 0.77 -3.69 12.36
CA ASN A 9 1.78 -3.29 11.76
C ASN A 9 1.44 -2.68 10.68
N SER A 10 2.09 -2.27 10.18
CA SER A 10 1.89 -1.35 9.42
C SER A 10 1.83 -1.65 8.02
N TYR A 11 2.51 -2.63 7.51
CA TYR A 11 2.60 -2.73 6.10
C TYR A 11 1.26 -3.13 5.50
N ALA A 12 0.44 -3.92 6.13
CA ALA A 12 -0.87 -4.24 5.58
C ALA A 12 -1.73 -2.99 5.51
N ALA A 13 -1.63 -2.15 6.52
CA ALA A 13 -2.39 -0.91 6.54
C ALA A 13 -1.94 0.00 5.41
N TYR A 14 -0.63 0.14 5.24
CA TYR A 14 -0.13 0.99 4.18
C TYR A 14 -0.52 0.44 2.82
N TYR A 15 -0.51 -0.87 2.67
CA TYR A 15 -0.90 -1.46 1.40
C TYR A 15 -2.36 -1.10 1.10
N ASN A 16 -3.24 -1.22 2.08
CA ASN A 16 -4.64 -0.88 1.88
C ASN A 16 -4.81 0.58 1.49
N VAL A 17 -4.10 1.47 2.15
CA VAL A 17 -4.19 2.89 1.83
C VAL A 17 -3.69 3.11 0.40
N GLY A 18 -2.63 2.44 0.02
CA GLY A 18 -2.11 2.56 -1.34
C GLY A 18 -3.15 2.12 -2.36
N VAL A 19 -3.86 1.03 -2.07
CA VAL A 19 -4.87 0.55 -3.00
C VAL A 19 -5.99 1.59 -3.13
N ILE A 20 -6.39 2.20 -2.03
CA ILE A 20 -7.43 3.21 -2.07
C ILE A 20 -6.99 4.38 -2.93
N TYR A 21 -5.76 4.84 -2.74
CA TYR A 21 -5.28 5.96 -3.54
C TYR A 21 -5.16 5.56 -5.01
N GLU A 22 -4.81 4.34 -5.28
CA GLU A 22 -4.71 3.88 -6.66
C GLU A 22 -6.10 3.93 -7.29
N CYS A 23 -7.12 3.55 -6.56
CA CYS A 23 -8.48 3.62 -7.07
C CYS A 23 -8.91 5.07 -7.32
N LEU A 24 -8.40 5.98 -6.54
CA LEU A 24 -8.73 7.40 -6.72
C LEU A 24 -7.83 8.03 -7.78
N GLU A 25 -7.00 7.23 -8.38
CA GLU A 25 -6.06 7.71 -9.39
C GLU A 25 -5.03 8.66 -8.83
N LYS A 26 -4.77 8.55 -7.54
CA LYS A 26 -3.72 9.34 -6.94
C LYS A 26 -2.50 8.47 -6.89
N ILE A 27 -1.90 8.27 -8.05
CA ILE A 27 -0.82 7.31 -8.19
C ILE A 27 0.41 7.67 -7.37
N SER A 28 0.73 8.93 -7.29
CA SER A 28 1.90 9.34 -6.51
C SER A 28 1.73 8.94 -5.05
N GLU A 29 0.55 9.16 -4.51
CA GLU A 29 0.29 8.81 -3.13
C GLU A 29 0.32 7.29 -2.98
N ALA A 30 -0.27 6.58 -3.93
CA ALA A 30 -0.29 5.13 -3.85
C ALA A 30 1.13 4.59 -3.83
N LYS A 31 2.01 5.13 -4.68
CA LYS A 31 3.39 4.68 -4.70
C LYS A 31 4.06 4.94 -3.36
N TYR A 32 3.80 6.09 -2.78
CA TYR A 32 4.41 6.43 -1.51
C TYR A 32 4.05 5.37 -0.46
N TYR A 33 2.77 5.02 -0.36
CA TYR A 33 2.35 4.06 0.64
C TYR A 33 2.83 2.65 0.32
N TYR A 34 2.88 2.28 -0.95
CA TYR A 34 3.40 0.98 -1.30
C TYR A 34 4.89 0.89 -0.94
N GLN A 35 5.63 1.97 -1.10
CA GLN A 35 7.04 1.95 -0.75
C GLN A 35 7.22 1.80 0.76
N LYS A 36 6.29 2.36 1.53
CA LYS A 36 6.39 2.23 2.97
C LYS A 36 6.19 0.78 3.42
N CYS A 37 5.62 -0.05 2.56
CA CYS A 37 5.42 -1.43 2.90
C CYS A 37 6.72 -2.24 2.88
N GLY A 38 7.75 -1.70 2.36
CA GLY A 38 9.04 -2.39 2.35
C GLY A 38 8.99 -3.66 1.52
N ASN A 39 9.23 -4.78 2.15
CA ASN A 39 9.29 -6.02 1.43
C ASN A 39 7.96 -6.74 1.28
N TYR A 40 6.87 -6.11 1.54
CA TYR A 40 5.57 -6.75 1.43
C TYR A 40 5.31 -7.06 -0.03
N GLU A 41 5.23 -8.32 -0.36
CA GLU A 41 5.13 -8.76 -1.75
C GLU A 41 3.98 -8.15 -2.54
N PRO A 42 2.75 -8.16 -2.03
CA PRO A 42 1.65 -7.56 -2.81
C PRO A 42 1.91 -6.11 -3.16
N ALA A 43 2.51 -5.37 -2.24
CA ALA A 43 2.79 -3.96 -2.50
C ALA A 43 3.89 -3.83 -3.55
N LYS A 44 4.88 -4.70 -3.49
CA LYS A 44 5.95 -4.64 -4.47
C LYS A 44 5.41 -4.93 -5.86
N LYS A 45 4.50 -5.87 -5.98
CA LYS A 45 3.93 -6.19 -7.27
C LYS A 45 3.16 -5.00 -7.82
N ARG A 46 2.42 -4.33 -6.96
CA ARG A 46 1.66 -3.17 -7.41
C ARG A 46 2.59 -2.04 -7.83
N LEU A 47 3.65 -1.84 -7.07
CA LEU A 47 4.62 -0.81 -7.44
C LEU A 47 5.19 -1.08 -8.81
N LYS A 48 5.49 -2.33 -9.10
CA LYS A 48 6.04 -2.66 -10.38
C LYS A 48 5.05 -2.34 -11.47
N LEU A 49 3.78 -2.67 -11.28
CA LEU A 49 2.77 -2.38 -12.28
C LEU A 49 2.61 -0.88 -12.48
N ILE A 50 2.63 -0.13 -11.42
CA ILE A 50 2.46 1.31 -11.52
C ILE A 50 3.65 1.94 -12.21
N ASN A 51 4.82 1.43 -11.94
CA ASN A 51 6.03 2.00 -12.52
C ASN A 51 6.27 1.56 -13.95
N SER A 52 5.55 0.59 -14.41
CA SER A 52 5.76 0.18 -15.78
C SER A 52 5.06 1.15 -16.72
#